data_1c6d0032b375356b9d1ea42ac116470b
#
_entry.id   1c6d0032b375356b9d1ea42ac116470b
#
_cell.length_a   1.000
_cell.length_b   1.000
_cell.length_c   1.000
_cell.angle_alpha   90.00
_cell.angle_beta   90.00
_cell.angle_gamma   90.00
#
_symmetry.space_group_name_H-M   'P 1'
#
loop_
_entity.id
_entity.type
_entity.pdbx_description
1 polymer ?
#
loop_
_entity_poly.entity_id
_entity_poly.type
_entity_poly.pdbx_seq_one_letter_code
_entity_poly.pdbx_strand_id
1 'polypeptide(L)'
;MRTALVTGAGRGIGRAIALRLAKDGFRVIVHYAGNEAAAAEVVGLIGEHAVAVRADLGVPGDVTRLAERVAAETDVLDVLVNNAGIGMSKPLAEETEAAYDRVFAVNVKGLFFLTQQVLPLIPDGGRIVNITSGVARIAFPEGIAYAMTKGAVQVFTLALAKELGPRGITVNNVAPGIIDTDVNAAWLNDPQARAYAAGRHALNRIGRTDEIANVVAFAASPEASFVTGTTIDATGGGNL
;
A
#
# COMPACT_ATOMS: atom_id res chain seq x y z
N MET A 1 2.96 14.66 18.19
CA MET A 1 3.64 13.65 17.31
C MET A 1 2.69 13.37 16.16
N ARG A 2 3.18 13.31 14.93
CA ARG A 2 2.35 13.00 13.74
C ARG A 2 1.94 11.53 13.76
N THR A 3 0.74 11.23 13.23
CA THR A 3 0.20 9.87 13.18
C THR A 3 0.09 9.36 11.75
N ALA A 4 0.47 8.11 11.52
CA ALA A 4 0.33 7.41 10.25
C ALA A 4 -0.47 6.12 10.41
N LEU A 5 -1.42 5.87 9.51
CA LEU A 5 -2.05 4.56 9.33
C LEU A 5 -1.40 3.84 8.14
N VAL A 6 -0.90 2.64 8.36
CA VAL A 6 -0.37 1.79 7.29
C VAL A 6 -1.20 0.51 7.19
N THR A 7 -1.92 0.34 6.09
CA THR A 7 -2.71 -0.88 5.89
C THR A 7 -1.84 -2.04 5.40
N GLY A 8 -2.12 -3.27 5.89
CA GLY A 8 -1.32 -4.45 5.56
C GLY A 8 0.12 -4.36 6.08
N ALA A 9 0.31 -3.77 7.28
CA ALA A 9 1.63 -3.41 7.83
C ALA A 9 2.35 -4.56 8.57
N GLY A 10 1.75 -5.74 8.69
CA GLY A 10 2.35 -6.86 9.45
C GLY A 10 3.54 -7.54 8.75
N ARG A 11 3.73 -7.39 7.44
CA ARG A 11 4.79 -8.04 6.66
C ARG A 11 5.19 -7.26 5.41
N GLY A 12 6.26 -7.72 4.75
CA GLY A 12 6.67 -7.25 3.43
C GLY A 12 6.86 -5.73 3.34
N ILE A 13 6.33 -5.13 2.30
CA ILE A 13 6.42 -3.69 2.03
C ILE A 13 5.76 -2.89 3.15
N GLY A 14 4.56 -3.29 3.60
CA GLY A 14 3.83 -2.58 4.65
C GLY A 14 4.58 -2.53 5.99
N ARG A 15 5.24 -3.64 6.38
CA ARG A 15 6.13 -3.66 7.55
C ARG A 15 7.29 -2.68 7.41
N ALA A 16 7.95 -2.68 6.26
CA ALA A 16 9.07 -1.77 6.01
C ALA A 16 8.62 -0.31 6.05
N ILE A 17 7.43 0.02 5.50
CA ILE A 17 6.84 1.35 5.57
C ILE A 17 6.56 1.75 7.02
N ALA A 18 5.93 0.88 7.81
CA ALA A 18 5.60 1.14 9.20
C ALA A 18 6.86 1.45 10.03
N LEU A 19 7.89 0.61 9.90
CA LEU A 19 9.18 0.80 10.59
C LEU A 19 9.89 2.09 10.13
N ARG A 20 9.82 2.41 8.85
CA ARG A 20 10.43 3.64 8.31
C ARG A 20 9.73 4.89 8.82
N LEU A 21 8.39 4.94 8.80
CA LEU A 21 7.64 6.08 9.30
C LEU A 21 7.83 6.26 10.82
N ALA A 22 7.91 5.17 11.58
CA ALA A 22 8.25 5.23 13.01
C ALA A 22 9.64 5.84 13.24
N LYS A 23 10.64 5.43 12.46
CA LYS A 23 11.98 6.03 12.49
C LYS A 23 11.98 7.51 12.15
N ASP A 24 11.07 7.96 11.28
CA ASP A 24 10.87 9.36 10.90
C ASP A 24 10.01 10.15 11.92
N GLY A 25 9.70 9.55 13.10
CA GLY A 25 9.04 10.20 14.24
C GLY A 25 7.51 10.18 14.19
N PHE A 26 6.90 9.26 13.43
CA PHE A 26 5.45 9.07 13.45
C PHE A 26 5.04 8.05 14.53
N ARG A 27 3.89 8.29 15.15
CA ARG A 27 3.09 7.24 15.75
C ARG A 27 2.46 6.42 14.61
N VAL A 28 2.51 5.09 14.69
CA VAL A 28 2.06 4.22 13.59
C VAL A 28 0.91 3.32 14.02
N ILE A 29 -0.21 3.42 13.30
CA ILE A 29 -1.30 2.46 13.40
C ILE A 29 -1.02 1.35 12.40
N VAL A 30 -0.69 0.16 12.92
CA VAL A 30 -0.31 -1.04 12.16
C VAL A 30 -1.56 -1.85 11.88
N HIS A 31 -2.16 -1.69 10.69
CA HIS A 31 -3.32 -2.49 10.32
C HIS A 31 -2.90 -3.84 9.74
N TYR A 32 -3.62 -4.90 10.12
CA TYR A 32 -3.45 -6.27 9.61
C TYR A 32 -4.78 -7.00 9.45
N ALA A 33 -4.83 -8.04 8.59
CA ALA A 33 -6.04 -8.85 8.40
C ALA A 33 -6.02 -10.16 9.22
N GLY A 34 -5.04 -11.02 9.01
CA GLY A 34 -5.05 -12.37 9.56
C GLY A 34 -3.88 -12.74 10.46
N ASN A 35 -2.69 -12.17 10.27
CA ASN A 35 -1.50 -12.57 11.03
C ASN A 35 -1.24 -11.58 12.18
N GLU A 36 -1.85 -11.86 13.33
CA GLU A 36 -1.70 -11.08 14.55
C GLU A 36 -0.27 -11.09 15.10
N ALA A 37 0.39 -12.24 15.08
CA ALA A 37 1.76 -12.38 15.58
C ALA A 37 2.73 -11.49 14.80
N ALA A 38 2.61 -11.44 13.48
CA ALA A 38 3.45 -10.57 12.64
C ALA A 38 3.17 -9.08 12.91
N ALA A 39 1.92 -8.70 13.14
CA ALA A 39 1.60 -7.32 13.50
C ALA A 39 2.12 -6.96 14.90
N ALA A 40 2.02 -7.87 15.86
CA ALA A 40 2.56 -7.69 17.20
C ALA A 40 4.09 -7.54 17.19
N GLU A 41 4.79 -8.31 16.33
CA GLU A 41 6.24 -8.15 16.13
C GLU A 41 6.58 -6.72 15.65
N VAL A 42 5.84 -6.19 14.65
CA VAL A 42 6.07 -4.82 14.16
C VAL A 42 5.83 -3.79 15.25
N VAL A 43 4.75 -3.94 16.02
CA VAL A 43 4.47 -3.07 17.18
C VAL A 43 5.59 -3.16 18.22
N GLY A 44 6.08 -4.37 18.53
CA GLY A 44 7.19 -4.56 19.46
C GLY A 44 8.49 -3.89 19.01
N LEU A 45 8.77 -3.89 17.70
CA LEU A 45 9.94 -3.22 17.12
C LEU A 45 9.85 -1.69 17.16
N ILE A 46 8.64 -1.13 17.03
CA ILE A 46 8.40 0.33 17.09
C ILE A 46 8.31 0.79 18.55
N GLY A 47 7.75 -0.03 19.43
CA GLY A 47 7.55 0.29 20.84
C GLY A 47 6.25 1.06 21.10
N GLU A 48 6.27 1.95 22.11
CA GLU A 48 5.10 2.69 22.63
C GLU A 48 4.39 3.58 21.60
N HIS A 49 5.03 3.84 20.48
CA HIS A 49 4.48 4.68 19.41
C HIS A 49 3.75 3.87 18.31
N ALA A 50 3.40 2.63 18.59
CA ALA A 50 2.61 1.82 17.65
C ALA A 50 1.46 1.09 18.33
N VAL A 51 0.39 0.87 17.55
CA VAL A 51 -0.74 0.04 17.92
C VAL A 51 -1.16 -0.83 16.75
N ALA A 52 -1.52 -2.09 17.01
CA ALA A 52 -2.04 -2.99 16.00
C ALA A 52 -3.58 -2.95 15.94
N VAL A 53 -4.14 -2.86 14.74
CA VAL A 53 -5.59 -2.89 14.52
C VAL A 53 -5.93 -3.92 13.46
N ARG A 54 -6.82 -4.86 13.82
CA ARG A 54 -7.27 -5.93 12.92
C ARG A 54 -8.51 -5.50 12.14
N ALA A 55 -8.47 -5.74 10.82
CA ALA A 55 -9.65 -5.70 9.94
C ALA A 55 -9.36 -6.46 8.64
N ASP A 56 -10.37 -7.06 8.02
CA ASP A 56 -10.26 -7.57 6.66
C ASP A 56 -10.99 -6.61 5.71
N LEU A 57 -10.24 -5.85 4.91
CA LEU A 57 -10.79 -4.82 4.01
C LEU A 57 -11.77 -5.37 2.96
N GLY A 58 -11.79 -6.68 2.74
CA GLY A 58 -12.74 -7.34 1.84
C GLY A 58 -14.00 -7.88 2.54
N VAL A 59 -14.13 -7.70 3.87
CA VAL A 59 -15.29 -8.16 4.64
C VAL A 59 -16.23 -6.98 4.93
N PRO A 60 -17.54 -7.10 4.62
CA PRO A 60 -18.50 -6.05 4.94
C PRO A 60 -18.48 -5.65 6.42
N GLY A 61 -18.42 -4.36 6.69
CA GLY A 61 -18.39 -3.79 8.05
C GLY A 61 -17.00 -3.71 8.69
N ASP A 62 -15.99 -4.47 8.23
CA ASP A 62 -14.63 -4.38 8.79
C ASP A 62 -13.96 -3.04 8.51
N VAL A 63 -14.21 -2.46 7.36
CA VAL A 63 -13.69 -1.11 7.01
C VAL A 63 -14.22 -0.06 7.99
N THR A 64 -15.51 -0.11 8.31
CA THR A 64 -16.12 0.80 9.29
C THR A 64 -15.52 0.60 10.68
N ARG A 65 -15.40 -0.65 11.14
CA ARG A 65 -14.75 -0.96 12.43
C ARG A 65 -13.30 -0.47 12.46
N LEU A 66 -12.57 -0.59 11.35
CA LEU A 66 -11.21 -0.06 11.26
C LEU A 66 -11.19 1.46 11.40
N ALA A 67 -12.05 2.18 10.68
CA ALA A 67 -12.12 3.64 10.76
C ALA A 67 -12.49 4.12 12.17
N GLU A 68 -13.46 3.46 12.82
CA GLU A 68 -13.83 3.73 14.23
C GLU A 68 -12.66 3.49 15.18
N ARG A 69 -11.90 2.39 14.99
CA ARG A 69 -10.71 2.11 15.79
C ARG A 69 -9.61 3.13 15.57
N VAL A 70 -9.40 3.57 14.32
CA VAL A 70 -8.45 4.65 14.02
C VAL A 70 -8.85 5.96 14.73
N ALA A 71 -10.14 6.32 14.68
CA ALA A 71 -10.66 7.51 15.37
C ALA A 71 -10.54 7.41 16.90
N ALA A 72 -10.60 6.20 17.47
CA ALA A 72 -10.37 5.99 18.90
C ALA A 72 -8.88 6.12 19.31
N GLU A 73 -7.96 5.91 18.35
CA GLU A 73 -6.52 6.01 18.58
C GLU A 73 -5.94 7.41 18.34
N THR A 74 -6.61 8.24 17.52
CA THR A 74 -6.10 9.57 17.18
C THR A 74 -7.21 10.49 16.67
N ASP A 75 -7.15 11.76 17.08
CA ASP A 75 -8.00 12.83 16.51
C ASP A 75 -7.45 13.38 15.18
N VAL A 76 -6.15 13.12 14.89
CA VAL A 76 -5.46 13.63 13.69
C VAL A 76 -4.66 12.51 13.03
N LEU A 77 -4.95 12.24 11.77
CA LEU A 77 -4.24 11.28 10.91
C LEU A 77 -3.47 12.04 9.84
N ASP A 78 -2.17 12.28 10.07
CA ASP A 78 -1.33 13.05 9.14
C ASP A 78 -1.04 12.31 7.84
N VAL A 79 -0.90 10.98 7.90
CA VAL A 79 -0.54 10.14 6.77
C VAL A 79 -1.41 8.88 6.71
N LEU A 80 -2.05 8.67 5.56
CA LEU A 80 -2.69 7.40 5.21
C LEU A 80 -1.87 6.68 4.15
N VAL A 81 -1.41 5.45 4.44
CA VAL A 81 -0.77 4.57 3.46
C VAL A 81 -1.68 3.38 3.17
N ASN A 82 -2.31 3.41 2.01
CA ASN A 82 -3.11 2.31 1.49
C ASN A 82 -2.18 1.29 0.82
N ASN A 83 -1.62 0.39 1.63
CA ASN A 83 -0.71 -0.66 1.16
C ASN A 83 -1.38 -2.04 1.11
N ALA A 84 -2.40 -2.32 1.91
CA ALA A 84 -3.07 -3.62 1.89
C ALA A 84 -3.54 -3.99 0.49
N GLY A 85 -3.27 -5.22 0.10
CA GLY A 85 -3.69 -5.75 -1.18
C GLY A 85 -3.37 -7.24 -1.30
N ILE A 86 -4.11 -7.91 -2.15
CA ILE A 86 -3.92 -9.32 -2.50
C ILE A 86 -3.69 -9.45 -4.00
N GLY A 87 -2.80 -10.36 -4.38
CA GLY A 87 -2.43 -10.62 -5.78
C GLY A 87 -3.09 -11.88 -6.36
N MET A 88 -4.18 -12.34 -5.77
CA MET A 88 -4.91 -13.52 -6.26
C MET A 88 -5.60 -13.17 -7.58
N SER A 89 -5.05 -13.66 -8.68
CA SER A 89 -5.58 -13.49 -10.01
C SER A 89 -4.99 -14.55 -10.93
N LYS A 90 -5.72 -14.90 -11.96
CA LYS A 90 -5.37 -15.92 -12.93
C LYS A 90 -5.53 -15.40 -14.36
N PRO A 91 -5.08 -16.15 -15.38
CA PRO A 91 -5.45 -15.89 -16.76
C PRO A 91 -6.97 -15.84 -16.93
N LEU A 92 -7.45 -15.04 -17.87
CA LEU A 92 -8.89 -14.76 -18.07
C LEU A 92 -9.76 -16.02 -18.09
N ALA A 93 -9.31 -17.07 -18.75
CA ALA A 93 -10.08 -18.33 -18.88
C ALA A 93 -10.20 -19.12 -17.57
N GLU A 94 -9.35 -18.84 -16.57
CA GLU A 94 -9.28 -19.54 -15.28
C GLU A 94 -9.78 -18.68 -14.12
N GLU A 95 -10.04 -17.39 -14.36
CA GLU A 95 -10.51 -16.48 -13.33
C GLU A 95 -11.95 -16.83 -12.92
N THR A 96 -12.21 -16.81 -11.62
CA THR A 96 -13.54 -17.05 -11.08
C THR A 96 -14.15 -15.76 -10.56
N GLU A 97 -15.49 -15.64 -10.62
CA GLU A 97 -16.21 -14.51 -10.09
C GLU A 97 -15.87 -14.27 -8.60
N ALA A 98 -15.79 -15.32 -7.81
CA ALA A 98 -15.44 -15.21 -6.39
C ALA A 98 -14.02 -14.67 -6.16
N ALA A 99 -13.03 -15.07 -6.98
CA ALA A 99 -11.67 -14.55 -6.89
C ALA A 99 -11.59 -13.10 -7.38
N TYR A 100 -12.29 -12.79 -8.47
CA TYR A 100 -12.44 -11.42 -8.98
C TYR A 100 -13.06 -10.51 -7.91
N ASP A 101 -14.19 -10.90 -7.35
CA ASP A 101 -14.89 -10.13 -6.31
C ASP A 101 -13.99 -9.92 -5.09
N ARG A 102 -13.26 -10.94 -4.68
CA ARG A 102 -12.35 -10.86 -3.53
C ARG A 102 -11.21 -9.88 -3.77
N VAL A 103 -10.57 -9.91 -4.93
CA VAL A 103 -9.47 -9.00 -5.23
C VAL A 103 -9.96 -7.56 -5.35
N PHE A 104 -11.12 -7.32 -5.95
CA PHE A 104 -11.73 -5.99 -6.02
C PHE A 104 -12.23 -5.51 -4.65
N ALA A 105 -12.82 -6.40 -3.84
CA ALA A 105 -13.27 -6.04 -2.49
C ALA A 105 -12.11 -5.52 -1.64
N VAL A 106 -10.96 -6.18 -1.65
CA VAL A 106 -9.78 -5.75 -0.86
C VAL A 106 -9.09 -4.56 -1.48
N ASN A 107 -8.70 -4.68 -2.77
CA ASN A 107 -7.76 -3.75 -3.38
C ASN A 107 -8.41 -2.42 -3.82
N VAL A 108 -9.71 -2.41 -4.06
CA VAL A 108 -10.43 -1.23 -4.56
C VAL A 108 -11.48 -0.76 -3.56
N LYS A 109 -12.48 -1.59 -3.28
CA LYS A 109 -13.62 -1.20 -2.43
C LYS A 109 -13.16 -0.87 -1.01
N GLY A 110 -12.35 -1.73 -0.40
CA GLY A 110 -11.84 -1.51 0.95
C GLY A 110 -10.97 -0.26 1.06
N LEU A 111 -10.06 -0.05 0.10
CA LEU A 111 -9.24 1.15 0.01
C LEU A 111 -10.09 2.42 -0.12
N PHE A 112 -11.06 2.42 -1.04
CA PHE A 112 -11.93 3.57 -1.30
C PHE A 112 -12.70 3.98 -0.04
N PHE A 113 -13.43 3.04 0.57
CA PHE A 113 -14.27 3.34 1.73
C PHE A 113 -13.47 3.59 3.00
N LEU A 114 -12.30 2.97 3.17
CA LEU A 114 -11.41 3.33 4.27
C LEU A 114 -10.94 4.78 4.13
N THR A 115 -10.46 5.17 2.94
CA THR A 115 -10.02 6.54 2.68
C THR A 115 -11.14 7.53 2.95
N GLN A 116 -12.37 7.26 2.48
CA GLN A 116 -13.54 8.09 2.71
C GLN A 116 -13.84 8.27 4.21
N GLN A 117 -13.81 7.17 4.98
CA GLN A 117 -14.21 7.19 6.39
C GLN A 117 -13.17 7.81 7.31
N VAL A 118 -11.87 7.70 6.97
CA VAL A 118 -10.81 8.36 7.76
C VAL A 118 -10.48 9.77 7.26
N LEU A 119 -11.02 10.22 6.11
CA LEU A 119 -10.78 11.55 5.55
C LEU A 119 -11.09 12.70 6.53
N PRO A 120 -12.14 12.64 7.37
CA PRO A 120 -12.38 13.68 8.39
C PRO A 120 -11.27 13.83 9.43
N LEU A 121 -10.44 12.80 9.64
CA LEU A 121 -9.29 12.85 10.55
C LEU A 121 -8.03 13.42 9.86
N ILE A 122 -8.00 13.49 8.53
CA ILE A 122 -6.83 13.97 7.79
C ILE A 122 -6.85 15.51 7.79
N PRO A 123 -5.83 16.16 8.38
CA PRO A 123 -5.77 17.61 8.44
C PRO A 123 -5.43 18.23 7.08
N ASP A 124 -5.61 19.53 6.95
CA ASP A 124 -5.08 20.27 5.82
C ASP A 124 -3.56 20.12 5.77
N GLY A 125 -3.03 19.90 4.58
CA GLY A 125 -1.63 19.55 4.39
C GLY A 125 -1.28 18.07 4.66
N GLY A 126 -2.27 17.20 4.92
CA GLY A 126 -2.08 15.75 5.10
C GLY A 126 -1.59 15.01 3.86
N ARG A 127 -1.30 13.73 3.99
CA ARG A 127 -0.71 12.88 2.93
C ARG A 127 -1.48 11.58 2.76
N ILE A 128 -1.81 11.24 1.51
CA ILE A 128 -2.37 9.93 1.15
C ILE A 128 -1.44 9.27 0.15
N VAL A 129 -0.94 8.09 0.47
CA VAL A 129 -0.05 7.30 -0.40
C VAL A 129 -0.68 5.95 -0.69
N ASN A 130 -0.93 5.66 -1.96
CA ASN A 130 -1.52 4.41 -2.41
C ASN A 130 -0.44 3.51 -3.03
N ILE A 131 -0.33 2.26 -2.58
CA ILE A 131 0.59 1.29 -3.17
C ILE A 131 -0.11 0.62 -4.35
N THR A 132 0.35 0.98 -5.56
CA THR A 132 -0.09 0.38 -6.81
C THR A 132 0.85 -0.75 -7.25
N SER A 133 1.20 -0.83 -8.51
CA SER A 133 2.19 -1.77 -9.04
C SER A 133 2.59 -1.36 -10.46
N GLY A 134 3.78 -1.72 -10.87
CA GLY A 134 4.21 -1.62 -12.27
C GLY A 134 3.30 -2.37 -13.26
N VAL A 135 2.58 -3.40 -12.81
CA VAL A 135 1.64 -4.17 -13.65
C VAL A 135 0.48 -3.34 -14.23
N ALA A 136 0.17 -2.19 -13.63
CA ALA A 136 -0.87 -1.29 -14.18
C ALA A 136 -0.45 -0.61 -15.51
N ARG A 137 0.81 -0.76 -15.92
CA ARG A 137 1.39 -0.11 -17.12
C ARG A 137 1.99 -1.09 -18.14
N ILE A 138 1.92 -2.38 -17.85
CA ILE A 138 2.45 -3.44 -18.72
C ILE A 138 1.38 -4.46 -19.01
N ALA A 139 1.58 -5.26 -20.07
CA ALA A 139 0.76 -6.45 -20.31
C ALA A 139 1.09 -7.52 -19.25
N PHE A 140 0.09 -7.91 -18.47
CA PHE A 140 0.21 -8.93 -17.43
C PHE A 140 -0.97 -9.91 -17.51
N PRO A 141 -0.93 -10.83 -18.51
CA PRO A 141 -2.04 -11.75 -18.77
C PRO A 141 -2.26 -12.77 -17.65
N GLU A 142 -1.26 -13.05 -16.82
CA GLU A 142 -1.34 -13.98 -15.69
C GLU A 142 -2.13 -13.42 -14.51
N GLY A 143 -2.51 -12.14 -14.56
CA GLY A 143 -3.17 -11.48 -13.44
C GLY A 143 -4.02 -10.27 -13.83
N ILE A 144 -4.92 -10.44 -14.83
CA ILE A 144 -5.71 -9.35 -15.39
C ILE A 144 -6.54 -8.62 -14.31
N ALA A 145 -7.30 -9.37 -13.50
CA ALA A 145 -8.14 -8.77 -12.47
C ALA A 145 -7.30 -7.98 -11.44
N TYR A 146 -6.15 -8.51 -11.03
CA TYR A 146 -5.22 -7.78 -10.17
C TYR A 146 -4.71 -6.48 -10.82
N ALA A 147 -4.26 -6.55 -12.09
CA ALA A 147 -3.79 -5.37 -12.82
C ALA A 147 -4.89 -4.30 -12.95
N MET A 148 -6.14 -4.72 -13.21
CA MET A 148 -7.31 -3.83 -13.23
C MET A 148 -7.49 -3.11 -11.89
N THR A 149 -7.33 -3.80 -10.75
CA THR A 149 -7.43 -3.14 -9.43
C THR A 149 -6.37 -2.06 -9.25
N LYS A 150 -5.14 -2.30 -9.72
CA LYS A 150 -4.04 -1.33 -9.61
C LYS A 150 -4.24 -0.13 -10.54
N GLY A 151 -4.82 -0.34 -11.73
CA GLY A 151 -5.27 0.72 -12.62
C GLY A 151 -6.41 1.56 -12.00
N ALA A 152 -7.40 0.91 -11.39
CA ALA A 152 -8.48 1.61 -10.67
C ALA A 152 -7.95 2.53 -9.57
N VAL A 153 -6.95 2.09 -8.81
CA VAL A 153 -6.32 2.92 -7.76
C VAL A 153 -5.55 4.11 -8.38
N GLN A 154 -4.94 3.95 -9.57
CA GLN A 154 -4.30 5.09 -10.24
C GLN A 154 -5.32 6.18 -10.62
N VAL A 155 -6.47 5.79 -11.19
CA VAL A 155 -7.55 6.74 -11.52
C VAL A 155 -8.13 7.38 -10.26
N PHE A 156 -8.36 6.61 -9.19
CA PHE A 156 -8.79 7.12 -7.90
C PHE A 156 -7.82 8.18 -7.36
N THR A 157 -6.52 7.93 -7.44
CA THR A 157 -5.49 8.89 -6.99
C THR A 157 -5.57 10.21 -7.75
N LEU A 158 -5.73 10.19 -9.07
CA LEU A 158 -5.86 11.40 -9.90
C LEU A 158 -7.08 12.24 -9.48
N ALA A 159 -8.25 11.59 -9.35
CA ALA A 159 -9.48 12.25 -8.97
C ALA A 159 -9.39 12.85 -7.57
N LEU A 160 -8.93 12.06 -6.60
CA LEU A 160 -8.85 12.46 -5.21
C LEU A 160 -7.80 13.57 -4.98
N ALA A 161 -6.68 13.55 -5.71
CA ALA A 161 -5.69 14.63 -5.68
C ALA A 161 -6.28 15.98 -6.11
N LYS A 162 -7.13 15.96 -7.14
CA LYS A 162 -7.83 17.17 -7.61
C LYS A 162 -8.85 17.66 -6.60
N GLU A 163 -9.60 16.75 -5.98
CA GLU A 163 -10.62 17.07 -4.97
C GLU A 163 -10.00 17.65 -3.70
N LEU A 164 -8.92 17.05 -3.21
CA LEU A 164 -8.31 17.42 -1.93
C LEU A 164 -7.23 18.50 -2.04
N GLY A 165 -6.82 18.86 -3.25
CA GLY A 165 -5.82 19.89 -3.51
C GLY A 165 -6.08 21.24 -2.82
N PRO A 166 -7.33 21.76 -2.78
CA PRO A 166 -7.66 23.00 -2.05
C PRO A 166 -7.36 22.93 -0.54
N ARG A 167 -7.31 21.73 0.05
CA ARG A 167 -6.91 21.49 1.43
C ARG A 167 -5.39 21.29 1.60
N GLY A 168 -4.60 21.42 0.53
CA GLY A 168 -3.16 21.12 0.55
C GLY A 168 -2.82 19.64 0.79
N ILE A 169 -3.81 18.74 0.74
CA ILE A 169 -3.59 17.30 0.89
C ILE A 169 -3.03 16.75 -0.41
N THR A 170 -1.88 16.09 -0.36
CA THR A 170 -1.33 15.40 -1.54
C THR A 170 -1.77 13.94 -1.56
N VAL A 171 -2.08 13.46 -2.76
CA VAL A 171 -2.48 12.07 -3.00
C VAL A 171 -1.62 11.50 -4.12
N ASN A 172 -0.80 10.49 -3.82
CA ASN A 172 0.13 9.92 -4.79
C ASN A 172 0.10 8.39 -4.78
N ASN A 173 0.47 7.80 -5.89
CA ASN A 173 0.78 6.38 -5.98
C ASN A 173 2.29 6.16 -5.83
N VAL A 174 2.65 5.05 -5.20
CA VAL A 174 3.97 4.42 -5.36
C VAL A 174 3.75 3.09 -6.08
N ALA A 175 4.46 2.86 -7.17
CA ALA A 175 4.33 1.67 -7.99
C ALA A 175 5.59 0.78 -7.85
N PRO A 176 5.58 -0.24 -6.98
CA PRO A 176 6.68 -1.20 -6.89
C PRO A 176 6.79 -2.07 -8.14
N GLY A 177 8.02 -2.51 -8.43
CA GLY A 177 8.30 -3.63 -9.32
C GLY A 177 8.23 -4.98 -8.59
N ILE A 178 9.10 -5.92 -9.00
CA ILE A 178 9.28 -7.18 -8.29
C ILE A 178 10.15 -6.93 -7.06
N ILE A 179 9.57 -7.14 -5.88
CA ILE A 179 10.20 -6.87 -4.59
C ILE A 179 10.39 -8.18 -3.82
N ASP A 180 11.52 -8.34 -3.17
CA ASP A 180 11.83 -9.47 -2.31
C ASP A 180 10.94 -9.42 -1.06
N THR A 181 9.90 -10.25 -1.07
CA THR A 181 8.88 -10.33 -0.01
C THR A 181 8.43 -11.77 0.16
N ASP A 182 7.82 -12.07 1.31
CA ASP A 182 7.23 -13.39 1.58
C ASP A 182 6.23 -13.83 0.50
N VAL A 183 5.51 -12.88 -0.10
CA VAL A 183 4.53 -13.16 -1.17
C VAL A 183 5.23 -13.70 -2.43
N ASN A 184 6.43 -13.21 -2.71
CA ASN A 184 7.21 -13.58 -3.88
C ASN A 184 8.21 -14.70 -3.59
N ALA A 185 8.43 -15.07 -2.31
CA ALA A 185 9.45 -16.05 -1.90
C ALA A 185 9.25 -17.43 -2.57
N ALA A 186 7.99 -17.86 -2.76
CA ALA A 186 7.71 -19.18 -3.33
C ALA A 186 8.34 -19.40 -4.72
N TRP A 187 8.42 -18.35 -5.55
CA TRP A 187 9.02 -18.45 -6.88
C TRP A 187 10.39 -17.76 -6.97
N LEU A 188 10.67 -16.74 -6.16
CA LEU A 188 12.01 -16.11 -6.12
C LEU A 188 13.09 -16.95 -5.45
N ASN A 189 12.72 -18.02 -4.74
CA ASN A 189 13.69 -18.97 -4.18
C ASN A 189 14.33 -19.85 -5.27
N ASP A 190 13.71 -19.96 -6.45
CA ASP A 190 14.38 -20.55 -7.62
C ASP A 190 15.39 -19.55 -8.20
N PRO A 191 16.70 -19.91 -8.26
CA PRO A 191 17.73 -19.01 -8.80
C PRO A 191 17.50 -18.60 -10.27
N GLN A 192 16.90 -19.47 -11.10
CA GLN A 192 16.63 -19.16 -12.50
C GLN A 192 15.47 -18.17 -12.60
N ALA A 193 14.39 -18.37 -11.87
CA ALA A 193 13.27 -17.43 -11.81
C ALA A 193 13.72 -16.07 -11.27
N ARG A 194 14.56 -16.06 -10.24
CA ARG A 194 15.14 -14.85 -9.65
C ARG A 194 16.01 -14.09 -10.67
N ALA A 195 16.88 -14.78 -11.39
CA ALA A 195 17.74 -14.19 -12.42
C ALA A 195 16.89 -13.63 -13.59
N TYR A 196 15.88 -14.37 -14.03
CA TYR A 196 14.94 -13.92 -15.04
C TYR A 196 14.20 -12.65 -14.60
N ALA A 197 13.67 -12.65 -13.40
CA ALA A 197 13.00 -11.48 -12.82
C ALA A 197 13.92 -10.27 -12.69
N ALA A 198 15.17 -10.45 -12.26
CA ALA A 198 16.18 -9.40 -12.18
C ALA A 198 16.46 -8.79 -13.53
N GLY A 199 16.62 -9.61 -14.58
CA GLY A 199 16.88 -9.17 -15.94
C GLY A 199 15.77 -8.35 -16.59
N ARG A 200 14.55 -8.36 -16.03
CA ARG A 200 13.44 -7.51 -16.48
C ARG A 200 13.49 -6.07 -15.96
N HIS A 201 14.43 -5.75 -15.08
CA HIS A 201 14.62 -4.43 -14.52
C HIS A 201 15.89 -3.78 -15.09
N ALA A 202 15.83 -2.49 -15.42
CA ALA A 202 17.01 -1.76 -15.89
C ALA A 202 18.17 -1.81 -14.87
N LEU A 203 17.85 -1.84 -13.56
CA LEU A 203 18.84 -2.01 -12.51
C LEU A 203 19.36 -3.44 -12.35
N ASN A 204 18.88 -4.39 -13.15
CA ASN A 204 19.28 -5.81 -13.19
C ASN A 204 19.29 -6.51 -11.82
N ARG A 205 18.31 -6.19 -11.00
CA ARG A 205 18.12 -6.80 -9.67
C ARG A 205 16.68 -6.74 -9.19
N ILE A 206 16.35 -7.58 -8.23
CA ILE A 206 15.10 -7.51 -7.47
C ILE A 206 15.18 -6.32 -6.50
N GLY A 207 14.05 -5.62 -6.32
CA GLY A 207 13.93 -4.55 -5.34
C GLY A 207 13.82 -5.06 -3.91
N ARG A 208 14.17 -4.23 -2.94
CA ARG A 208 14.00 -4.51 -1.51
C ARG A 208 12.85 -3.72 -0.92
N THR A 209 12.26 -4.22 0.16
CA THR A 209 11.14 -3.57 0.84
C THR A 209 11.50 -2.19 1.42
N ASP A 210 12.73 -2.01 1.88
CA ASP A 210 13.24 -0.73 2.40
C ASP A 210 13.33 0.33 1.30
N GLU A 211 13.60 -0.03 0.05
CA GLU A 211 13.64 0.90 -1.07
C GLU A 211 12.25 1.47 -1.36
N ILE A 212 11.21 0.64 -1.28
CA ILE A 212 9.83 1.11 -1.42
C ILE A 212 9.43 1.98 -0.23
N ALA A 213 9.81 1.58 1.00
CA ALA A 213 9.53 2.37 2.20
C ALA A 213 10.18 3.76 2.13
N ASN A 214 11.37 3.89 1.53
CA ASN A 214 12.03 5.19 1.32
C ASN A 214 11.24 6.10 0.37
N VAL A 215 10.69 5.54 -0.71
CA VAL A 215 9.83 6.30 -1.65
C VAL A 215 8.53 6.75 -0.98
N VAL A 216 7.91 5.87 -0.19
CA VAL A 216 6.70 6.21 0.59
C VAL A 216 7.01 7.30 1.61
N ALA A 217 8.13 7.21 2.32
CA ALA A 217 8.56 8.22 3.29
C ALA A 217 8.78 9.60 2.63
N PHE A 218 9.37 9.64 1.43
CA PHE A 218 9.45 10.87 0.62
C PHE A 218 8.04 11.40 0.30
N ALA A 219 7.14 10.57 -0.24
CA ALA A 219 5.78 10.99 -0.59
C ALA A 219 4.97 11.47 0.63
N ALA A 220 5.27 10.97 1.83
CA ALA A 220 4.66 11.34 3.10
C ALA A 220 5.32 12.57 3.77
N SER A 221 6.41 13.08 3.22
CA SER A 221 7.22 14.14 3.80
C SER A 221 6.84 15.55 3.31
N PRO A 222 7.31 16.61 3.97
CA PRO A 222 7.19 17.98 3.48
C PRO A 222 7.89 18.24 2.14
N GLU A 223 8.95 17.51 1.83
CA GLU A 223 9.73 17.63 0.59
C GLU A 223 8.90 17.27 -0.65
N ALA A 224 7.84 16.46 -0.47
CA ALA A 224 6.88 16.13 -1.53
C ALA A 224 5.65 17.07 -1.59
N SER A 225 5.72 18.26 -0.98
CA SER A 225 4.56 19.17 -0.86
C SER A 225 3.98 19.66 -2.19
N PHE A 226 4.76 19.61 -3.27
CA PHE A 226 4.30 19.97 -4.63
C PHE A 226 4.15 18.75 -5.56
N VAL A 227 4.16 17.53 -4.98
CA VAL A 227 3.99 16.26 -5.69
C VAL A 227 2.60 15.72 -5.35
N THR A 228 1.66 15.76 -6.30
CA THR A 228 0.31 15.22 -6.12
C THR A 228 -0.29 14.72 -7.43
N GLY A 229 -1.20 13.74 -7.37
CA GLY A 229 -1.85 13.17 -8.53
C GLY A 229 -0.95 12.32 -9.42
N THR A 230 0.23 11.91 -8.96
CA THR A 230 1.21 11.18 -9.77
C THR A 230 1.42 9.74 -9.32
N THR A 231 2.04 8.97 -10.17
CA THR A 231 2.58 7.65 -9.84
C THR A 231 4.10 7.74 -9.81
N ILE A 232 4.67 7.59 -8.62
CA ILE A 232 6.12 7.51 -8.42
C ILE A 232 6.53 6.08 -8.75
N ASP A 233 7.28 5.93 -9.83
CA ASP A 233 7.77 4.63 -10.29
C ASP A 233 8.93 4.16 -9.40
N ALA A 234 8.72 3.05 -8.72
CA ALA A 234 9.70 2.38 -7.87
C ALA A 234 9.96 0.94 -8.36
N THR A 235 9.93 0.76 -9.69
CA THR A 235 10.12 -0.55 -10.33
C THR A 235 11.58 -0.91 -10.59
N GLY A 236 12.52 0.02 -10.39
CA GLY A 236 13.90 -0.19 -10.84
C GLY A 236 14.03 -0.23 -12.38
N GLY A 237 13.11 0.45 -13.09
CA GLY A 237 13.03 0.42 -14.54
C GLY A 237 12.49 -0.91 -15.08
N GLY A 238 11.48 -1.47 -14.42
CA GLY A 238 10.84 -2.72 -14.84
C GLY A 238 10.05 -2.55 -16.14
N ASN A 239 10.41 -3.35 -17.16
CA ASN A 239 9.74 -3.38 -18.47
C ASN A 239 9.65 -1.99 -19.14
N LEU A 240 10.76 -1.26 -19.14
CA LEU A 240 10.95 -0.06 -19.97
C LEU A 240 10.95 -0.40 -21.45
#